data_1557a9be6b56b8769b4bfdb10a334176
#
_entry.id   1557a9be6b56b8769b4bfdb10a334176
#
_cell.length_a   1.000
_cell.length_b   1.000
_cell.length_c   1.000
_cell.angle_alpha   90.00
_cell.angle_beta   90.00
_cell.angle_gamma   90.00
#
_symmetry.space_group_name_H-M   'P 1'
#
loop_
_entity.id
_entity.type
_entity.pdbx_description
1 polymer ?
#
loop_
_entity_poly.entity_id
_entity_poly.type
_entity_poly.pdbx_seq_one_letter_code
_entity_poly.pdbx_strand_id
1 'polypeptide(L)'
;MTKKLTLPLLVALCLIALAFSNSSSANSGNRKEVTFTRDVAPIFYKNCAECHRPGEAAPMSLLSYKDARPWARSIKEKVVTKVMPPWHADPHYQQFAN
;
A
#
# COMPACT_ATOMS: atom_id res chain seq x y z
N MET A 1 45.77 27.68 33.74
CA MET A 1 44.72 28.68 33.36
C MET A 1 43.80 28.21 32.24
N THR A 2 43.55 26.93 32.08
CA THR A 2 42.80 26.36 30.92
C THR A 2 41.40 25.81 31.27
N LYS A 3 40.95 25.91 32.52
CA LYS A 3 39.68 25.27 32.98
C LYS A 3 38.41 26.11 32.82
N LYS A 4 38.51 27.38 32.48
CA LYS A 4 37.31 28.27 32.42
C LYS A 4 36.67 28.41 31.04
N LEU A 5 37.32 27.89 29.97
CA LEU A 5 36.83 28.05 28.60
C LEU A 5 36.05 26.82 28.08
N THR A 6 36.17 25.67 28.74
CA THR A 6 35.57 24.41 28.29
C THR A 6 34.07 24.31 28.63
N LEU A 7 33.60 24.89 29.76
CA LEU A 7 32.22 24.80 30.17
C LEU A 7 31.26 25.56 29.24
N PRO A 8 31.52 26.83 28.84
CA PRO A 8 30.66 27.54 27.91
C PRO A 8 30.65 26.90 26.50
N LEU A 9 31.77 26.33 26.09
CA LEU A 9 31.85 25.64 24.80
C LEU A 9 31.00 24.37 24.76
N LEU A 10 30.98 23.57 25.83
CA LEU A 10 30.16 22.39 25.97
C LEU A 10 28.66 22.74 26.03
N VAL A 11 28.28 23.80 26.72
CA VAL A 11 26.88 24.28 26.78
C VAL A 11 26.40 24.75 25.41
N ALA A 12 27.24 25.48 24.66
CA ALA A 12 26.93 25.91 23.31
C ALA A 12 26.76 24.71 22.35
N LEU A 13 27.58 23.69 22.46
CA LEU A 13 27.50 22.48 21.64
C LEU A 13 26.21 21.68 21.93
N CYS A 14 25.79 21.58 23.19
CA CYS A 14 24.53 20.94 23.58
C CYS A 14 23.32 21.70 23.07
N LEU A 15 23.32 23.03 23.10
CA LEU A 15 22.20 23.85 22.57
C LEU A 15 22.06 23.72 21.06
N ILE A 16 23.16 23.60 20.32
CA ILE A 16 23.15 23.36 18.88
C ILE A 16 22.60 21.96 18.58
N ALA A 17 22.97 20.93 19.33
CA ALA A 17 22.46 19.58 19.17
C ALA A 17 20.94 19.47 19.39
N LEU A 18 20.39 20.23 20.36
CA LEU A 18 18.95 20.28 20.62
C LEU A 18 18.17 21.01 19.53
N ALA A 19 18.76 21.97 18.83
CA ALA A 19 18.14 22.67 17.72
C ALA A 19 17.96 21.80 16.47
N PHE A 20 18.81 20.78 16.26
CA PHE A 20 18.71 19.87 15.12
C PHE A 20 17.73 18.70 15.32
N SER A 21 17.19 18.50 16.53
CA SER A 21 16.33 17.36 16.85
C SER A 21 14.85 17.53 16.42
N ASN A 22 14.46 18.65 15.88
CA ASN A 22 13.04 18.97 15.61
C ASN A 22 12.62 18.93 14.14
N SER A 23 13.35 18.26 13.25
CA SER A 23 13.00 18.25 11.83
C SER A 23 12.59 16.87 11.32
N SER A 24 11.72 16.17 12.05
CA SER A 24 11.02 14.99 11.51
C SER A 24 9.51 15.24 11.54
N SER A 25 9.08 16.31 10.90
CA SER A 25 7.70 16.46 10.47
C SER A 25 7.52 15.56 9.24
N ALA A 26 7.18 14.29 9.46
CA ALA A 26 6.66 13.44 8.40
C ALA A 26 5.42 14.13 7.85
N ASN A 27 5.56 14.75 6.70
CA ASN A 27 4.43 15.29 5.93
C ASN A 27 3.57 14.11 5.50
N SER A 28 2.68 13.66 6.38
CA SER A 28 1.57 12.79 6.08
C SER A 28 0.56 13.62 5.28
N GLY A 29 0.97 13.98 4.06
CA GLY A 29 0.07 14.63 3.11
C GLY A 29 -1.20 13.80 3.05
N ASN A 30 -2.33 14.46 3.17
CA ASN A 30 -3.72 14.03 3.14
C ASN A 30 -4.01 12.90 2.12
N ARG A 31 -3.33 11.77 2.29
CA ARG A 31 -3.55 10.57 1.52
C ARG A 31 -4.75 9.88 2.15
N LYS A 32 -5.91 10.05 1.50
CA LYS A 32 -7.14 9.40 1.93
C LYS A 32 -6.85 7.92 2.20
N GLU A 33 -7.07 7.48 3.42
CA GLU A 33 -6.85 6.09 3.82
C GLU A 33 -7.69 5.16 2.95
N VAL A 34 -7.03 4.18 2.32
CA VAL A 34 -7.69 3.18 1.48
C VAL A 34 -8.32 2.13 2.37
N THR A 35 -9.61 1.89 2.18
CA THR A 35 -10.36 0.87 2.92
C THR A 35 -10.83 -0.24 2.00
N PHE A 36 -10.94 -1.46 2.54
CA PHE A 36 -11.41 -2.59 1.76
C PHE A 36 -12.82 -2.35 1.19
N THR A 37 -13.76 -2.01 2.03
CA THR A 37 -15.18 -1.91 1.64
C THR A 37 -15.43 -0.81 0.59
N ARG A 38 -14.79 0.36 0.77
CA ARG A 38 -15.00 1.50 -0.11
C ARG A 38 -14.20 1.41 -1.40
N ASP A 39 -12.95 0.94 -1.32
CA ASP A 39 -12.00 1.13 -2.40
C ASP A 39 -11.62 -0.19 -3.09
N VAL A 40 -11.55 -1.31 -2.36
CA VAL A 40 -11.07 -2.60 -2.88
C VAL A 40 -12.21 -3.52 -3.28
N ALA A 41 -13.23 -3.67 -2.44
CA ALA A 41 -14.34 -4.58 -2.67
C ALA A 41 -15.08 -4.32 -4.00
N PRO A 42 -15.36 -3.07 -4.41
CA PRO A 42 -15.98 -2.81 -5.72
C PRO A 42 -15.14 -3.31 -6.89
N ILE A 43 -13.80 -3.22 -6.78
CA ILE A 43 -12.88 -3.73 -7.81
C ILE A 43 -12.95 -5.26 -7.87
N PHE A 44 -12.93 -5.92 -6.70
CA PHE A 44 -13.03 -7.38 -6.63
C PHE A 44 -14.36 -7.90 -7.15
N TYR A 45 -15.46 -7.25 -6.81
CA TYR A 45 -16.79 -7.67 -7.27
C TYR A 45 -16.95 -7.55 -8.77
N LYS A 46 -16.38 -6.51 -9.35
CA LYS A 46 -16.46 -6.28 -10.80
C LYS A 46 -15.56 -7.21 -11.62
N ASN A 47 -14.36 -7.55 -11.12
CA ASN A 47 -13.32 -8.14 -11.96
C ASN A 47 -12.85 -9.54 -11.50
N CYS A 48 -13.18 -9.95 -10.28
CA CYS A 48 -12.61 -11.16 -9.67
C CYS A 48 -13.67 -12.13 -9.15
N ALA A 49 -14.73 -11.61 -8.55
CA ALA A 49 -15.71 -12.40 -7.80
C ALA A 49 -16.59 -13.31 -8.69
N GLU A 50 -16.61 -13.09 -9.99
CA GLU A 50 -17.27 -14.02 -10.91
C GLU A 50 -16.69 -15.43 -10.79
N CYS A 51 -15.36 -15.54 -10.70
CA CYS A 51 -14.68 -16.82 -10.53
C CYS A 51 -14.26 -17.07 -9.07
N HIS A 52 -13.94 -16.00 -8.29
CA HIS A 52 -13.44 -16.10 -6.92
C HIS A 52 -14.57 -15.96 -5.88
N ARG A 53 -15.50 -16.90 -5.90
CA ARG A 53 -16.60 -17.06 -4.94
C ARG A 53 -16.88 -18.55 -4.67
N PRO A 54 -17.56 -18.89 -3.58
CA PRO A 54 -17.87 -20.29 -3.28
C PRO A 54 -18.64 -20.97 -4.41
N GLY A 55 -18.19 -22.17 -4.79
CA GLY A 55 -18.82 -22.98 -5.84
C GLY A 55 -18.36 -22.66 -7.27
N GLU A 56 -17.49 -21.70 -7.47
CA GLU A 56 -16.92 -21.34 -8.77
C GLU A 56 -15.49 -21.87 -8.97
N ALA A 57 -14.90 -21.60 -10.13
CA ALA A 57 -13.67 -22.24 -10.59
C ALA A 57 -12.40 -21.88 -9.77
N ALA A 58 -12.39 -20.72 -9.11
CA ALA A 58 -11.22 -20.27 -8.37
C ALA A 58 -11.16 -20.84 -6.94
N PRO A 59 -9.96 -21.10 -6.42
CA PRO A 59 -9.78 -21.86 -5.15
C PRO A 59 -10.10 -21.07 -3.88
N MET A 60 -10.22 -19.73 -3.94
CA MET A 60 -10.49 -18.90 -2.76
C MET A 60 -11.54 -17.85 -3.10
N SER A 61 -12.35 -17.51 -2.09
CA SER A 61 -13.31 -16.41 -2.17
C SER A 61 -12.63 -15.05 -2.00
N LEU A 62 -13.08 -14.06 -2.75
CA LEU A 62 -12.68 -12.65 -2.62
C LEU A 62 -13.86 -11.75 -2.27
N LEU A 63 -14.93 -12.31 -1.69
CA LEU A 63 -16.17 -11.60 -1.35
C LEU A 63 -16.04 -10.78 -0.06
N SER A 64 -15.12 -11.14 0.85
CA SER A 64 -14.96 -10.45 2.11
C SER A 64 -13.50 -10.07 2.36
N TYR A 65 -13.30 -9.07 3.24
CA TYR A 65 -11.94 -8.70 3.71
C TYR A 65 -11.22 -9.87 4.36
N LYS A 66 -11.93 -10.65 5.18
CA LYS A 66 -11.39 -11.82 5.88
C LYS A 66 -10.84 -12.85 4.89
N ASP A 67 -11.56 -13.10 3.81
CA ASP A 67 -11.18 -14.07 2.80
C ASP A 67 -10.05 -13.55 1.90
N ALA A 68 -10.10 -12.29 1.52
CA ALA A 68 -9.14 -11.67 0.60
C ALA A 68 -7.79 -11.33 1.24
N ARG A 69 -7.77 -10.87 2.50
CA ARG A 69 -6.57 -10.37 3.17
C ARG A 69 -5.40 -11.34 3.17
N PRO A 70 -5.56 -12.64 3.46
CA PRO A 70 -4.45 -13.60 3.42
C PRO A 70 -3.74 -13.66 2.07
N TRP A 71 -4.45 -13.36 1.00
CA TRP A 71 -3.98 -13.46 -0.38
C TRP A 71 -3.51 -12.13 -0.97
N ALA A 72 -3.54 -11.04 -0.22
CA ALA A 72 -3.28 -9.68 -0.73
C ALA A 72 -1.96 -9.56 -1.50
N ARG A 73 -0.88 -10.21 -1.02
CA ARG A 73 0.43 -10.22 -1.70
C ARG A 73 0.36 -10.95 -3.04
N SER A 74 -0.24 -12.14 -3.03
CA SER A 74 -0.38 -12.95 -4.25
C SER A 74 -1.30 -12.29 -5.27
N ILE A 75 -2.39 -11.66 -4.81
CA ILE A 75 -3.29 -10.89 -5.67
C ILE A 75 -2.51 -9.77 -6.35
N LYS A 76 -1.76 -8.96 -5.58
CA LYS A 76 -0.92 -7.91 -6.14
C LYS A 76 0.03 -8.46 -7.22
N GLU A 77 0.75 -9.52 -6.91
CA GLU A 77 1.68 -10.14 -7.85
C GLU A 77 0.97 -10.57 -9.15
N LYS A 78 -0.12 -11.31 -9.03
CA LYS A 78 -0.85 -11.85 -10.19
C LYS A 78 -1.48 -10.75 -11.05
N VAL A 79 -1.97 -9.68 -10.44
CA VAL A 79 -2.54 -8.55 -11.18
C VAL A 79 -1.45 -7.72 -11.87
N VAL A 80 -0.33 -7.44 -11.20
CA VAL A 80 0.78 -6.67 -11.78
C VAL A 80 1.42 -7.42 -12.95
N THR A 81 1.56 -8.74 -12.83
CA THR A 81 2.10 -9.60 -13.91
C THR A 81 1.06 -9.98 -14.97
N LYS A 82 -0.19 -9.48 -14.84
CA LYS A 82 -1.30 -9.75 -15.77
C LYS A 82 -1.64 -11.25 -15.93
N VAL A 83 -1.36 -12.06 -14.92
CA VAL A 83 -1.79 -13.46 -14.84
C VAL A 83 -3.27 -13.54 -14.43
N MET A 84 -3.75 -12.56 -13.66
CA MET A 84 -5.14 -12.40 -13.25
C MET A 84 -5.66 -11.01 -13.59
N PRO A 85 -6.92 -10.89 -14.05
CA PRO A 85 -7.82 -11.95 -14.53
C PRO A 85 -7.23 -12.71 -15.71
N PRO A 86 -7.56 -14.02 -15.93
CA PRO A 86 -6.90 -14.86 -16.96
C PRO A 86 -7.28 -14.51 -18.40
N TRP A 87 -8.32 -13.72 -18.61
CA TRP A 87 -8.83 -13.33 -19.92
C TRP A 87 -8.56 -11.86 -20.18
N HIS A 88 -7.46 -11.57 -20.83
CA HIS A 88 -7.27 -10.28 -21.47
C HIS A 88 -7.43 -10.52 -22.98
N ALA A 89 -8.60 -10.15 -23.51
CA ALA A 89 -8.76 -10.06 -24.94
C ALA A 89 -7.75 -9.04 -25.46
N ASP A 90 -6.87 -9.44 -26.38
CA ASP A 90 -5.91 -8.53 -26.97
C ASP A 90 -6.67 -7.49 -27.81
N PRO A 91 -6.64 -6.21 -27.47
CA PRO A 91 -7.36 -5.17 -28.20
C PRO A 91 -6.87 -4.99 -29.64
N HIS A 92 -5.71 -5.55 -29.97
CA HIS A 92 -5.17 -5.51 -31.33
C HIS A 92 -5.73 -6.61 -32.24
N TYR A 93 -6.37 -7.62 -31.66
CA TYR A 93 -6.89 -8.76 -32.44
C TYR A 93 -8.35 -8.58 -32.86
N GLN A 94 -9.23 -8.18 -31.97
CA GLN A 94 -10.64 -7.88 -32.24
C GLN A 94 -11.20 -6.93 -31.18
N GLN A 95 -12.20 -6.14 -31.57
CA GLN A 95 -13.00 -5.39 -30.59
C GLN A 95 -14.06 -6.34 -30.01
N PHE A 96 -13.84 -6.79 -28.79
CA PHE A 96 -14.84 -7.54 -28.04
C PHE A 96 -15.74 -6.57 -27.29
N ALA A 97 -17.05 -6.76 -27.43
CA ALA A 97 -18.02 -6.04 -26.58
C ALA A 97 -18.00 -6.67 -25.18
N ASN A 98 -17.50 -5.93 -24.21
CA ASN A 98 -17.57 -6.28 -22.78
C ASN A 98 -18.64 -5.46 -22.11
#